data_03274012b87930b6229f72572fcba08d
#
_entry.id   03274012b87930b6229f72572fcba08d
#
_cell.length_a   1.000
_cell.length_b   1.000
_cell.length_c   1.000
_cell.angle_alpha   90.00
_cell.angle_beta   90.00
_cell.angle_gamma   90.00
#
_symmetry.space_group_name_H-M   'P 1'
#
loop_
_entity.id
_entity.type
_entity.pdbx_description
1 polymer ?
#
loop_
_entity_poly.entity_id
_entity_poly.type
_entity_poly.pdbx_seq_one_letter_code
_entity_poly.pdbx_strand_id
1 'polypeptide(L)'
;STGGTVTDENCERLKLSKYLYDTGMKVASVSILCQDSRVFKAMEMAGTPCPYQGQIGKDATQAWAVNKMDRPDYKELKATYVSRCKATRTSKNKKKSGRTCAKEFTAQ
;
A
#
# COMPACT_ATOMS: atom_id res chain seq x y z
N SER A 1 16.72 -22.50 -11.46
CA SER A 1 15.96 -21.86 -12.51
C SER A 1 15.45 -20.48 -12.06
N THR A 2 15.38 -19.57 -13.01
CA THR A 2 14.97 -18.20 -12.73
C THR A 2 13.50 -18.07 -12.33
N GLY A 3 12.66 -19.04 -12.68
CA GLY A 3 11.24 -19.04 -12.33
C GLY A 3 10.96 -19.24 -10.84
N GLY A 4 11.83 -19.97 -10.13
CA GLY A 4 11.67 -20.22 -8.71
C GLY A 4 11.91 -18.98 -7.84
N THR A 5 12.77 -18.07 -8.29
CA THR A 5 13.18 -16.90 -7.52
C THR A 5 12.02 -15.89 -7.35
N VAL A 6 11.15 -15.75 -8.34
CA VAL A 6 10.04 -14.78 -8.31
C VAL A 6 8.94 -15.21 -7.34
N THR A 7 8.69 -16.50 -7.21
CA THR A 7 7.67 -17.04 -6.30
C THR A 7 8.14 -17.14 -4.86
N ASP A 8 9.46 -17.16 -4.62
CA ASP A 8 10.04 -17.39 -3.31
C ASP A 8 9.68 -16.30 -2.30
N GLU A 9 9.64 -15.04 -2.70
CA GLU A 9 9.30 -13.94 -1.82
C GLU A 9 7.90 -14.08 -1.21
N ASN A 10 6.90 -14.36 -2.04
CA ASN A 10 5.54 -14.56 -1.57
C ASN A 10 5.41 -15.81 -0.71
N CYS A 11 6.10 -16.89 -1.10
CA CYS A 11 6.10 -18.12 -0.36
C CYS A 11 6.77 -17.94 1.01
N GLU A 12 7.90 -17.24 1.08
CA GLU A 12 8.56 -16.92 2.33
C GLU A 12 7.69 -16.07 3.25
N ARG A 13 7.01 -15.06 2.69
CA ARG A 13 6.11 -14.20 3.43
C ARG A 13 4.98 -15.00 4.07
N LEU A 14 4.40 -15.93 3.34
CA LEU A 14 3.34 -16.81 3.86
C LEU A 14 3.86 -17.72 4.96
N LYS A 15 5.04 -18.27 4.79
CA LYS A 15 5.66 -19.14 5.82
C LYS A 15 5.97 -18.38 7.09
N LEU A 16 6.53 -17.17 6.97
CA LEU A 16 6.84 -16.32 8.10
C LEU A 16 5.57 -15.90 8.82
N SER A 17 4.53 -15.56 8.08
CA SER A 17 3.23 -15.19 8.64
C SER A 17 2.65 -16.34 9.45
N LYS A 18 2.68 -17.55 8.90
CA LYS A 18 2.19 -18.76 9.61
C LYS A 18 2.99 -19.01 10.88
N TYR A 19 4.31 -18.91 10.80
CA TYR A 19 5.19 -19.09 11.96
C TYR A 19 4.84 -18.10 13.07
N LEU A 20 4.68 -16.83 12.73
CA LEU A 20 4.32 -15.80 13.70
C LEU A 20 2.95 -16.08 14.32
N TYR A 21 1.98 -16.48 13.49
CA TYR A 21 0.65 -16.83 13.98
C TYR A 21 0.70 -17.99 14.96
N ASP A 22 1.43 -19.07 14.60
CA ASP A 22 1.55 -20.26 15.42
C ASP A 22 2.25 -20.00 16.76
N THR A 23 3.15 -19.01 16.80
CA THR A 23 3.83 -18.61 18.05
C THR A 23 3.03 -17.60 18.87
N GLY A 24 1.81 -17.26 18.44
CA GLY A 24 0.92 -16.34 19.15
C GLY A 24 1.06 -14.87 18.76
N MET A 25 1.97 -14.54 17.85
CA MET A 25 2.17 -13.17 17.38
C MET A 25 1.23 -12.83 16.22
N LYS A 26 -0.08 -12.78 16.51
CA LYS A 26 -1.11 -12.65 15.48
C LYS A 26 -1.06 -11.32 14.75
N VAL A 27 -0.82 -10.22 15.46
CA VAL A 27 -0.73 -8.88 14.86
C VAL A 27 0.50 -8.79 13.93
N ALA A 28 1.63 -9.33 14.37
CA ALA A 28 2.85 -9.37 13.55
C ALA A 28 2.65 -10.25 12.31
N SER A 29 1.90 -11.34 12.44
CA SER A 29 1.54 -12.23 11.32
C SER A 29 0.77 -11.45 10.24
N VAL A 30 -0.24 -10.68 10.64
CA VAL A 30 -1.01 -9.84 9.72
C VAL A 30 -0.12 -8.75 9.11
N SER A 31 0.74 -8.14 9.92
CA SER A 31 1.63 -7.06 9.45
C SER A 31 2.58 -7.52 8.35
N ILE A 32 3.09 -8.75 8.45
CA ILE A 32 3.93 -9.32 7.39
C ILE A 32 3.14 -9.48 6.09
N LEU A 33 1.92 -9.97 6.15
CA LEU A 33 1.05 -10.10 4.97
C LEU A 33 0.72 -8.75 4.37
N CYS A 34 0.60 -7.72 5.18
CA CYS A 34 0.29 -6.36 4.76
C CYS A 34 1.40 -5.69 3.95
N GLN A 35 2.57 -6.30 3.82
CA GLN A 35 3.61 -5.83 2.91
C GLN A 35 3.21 -6.03 1.44
N ASP A 36 2.27 -6.92 1.18
CA ASP A 36 1.69 -7.08 -0.15
C ASP A 36 0.58 -6.04 -0.34
N SER A 37 0.65 -5.24 -1.41
CA SER A 37 -0.34 -4.21 -1.70
C SER A 37 -1.75 -4.76 -1.85
N ARG A 38 -1.88 -5.98 -2.34
CA ARG A 38 -3.18 -6.65 -2.51
C ARG A 38 -3.83 -6.93 -1.15
N VAL A 39 -3.04 -7.41 -0.20
CA VAL A 39 -3.51 -7.66 1.17
C VAL A 39 -3.86 -6.34 1.84
N PHE A 40 -3.01 -5.33 1.69
CA PHE A 40 -3.23 -4.01 2.27
C PHE A 40 -4.59 -3.43 1.82
N LYS A 41 -4.86 -3.46 0.51
CA LYS A 41 -6.12 -2.97 -0.04
C LYS A 41 -7.32 -3.78 0.45
N ALA A 42 -7.20 -5.10 0.50
CA ALA A 42 -8.27 -5.97 0.98
C ALA A 42 -8.61 -5.68 2.44
N MET A 43 -7.60 -5.45 3.27
CA MET A 43 -7.79 -5.12 4.68
C MET A 43 -8.52 -3.77 4.83
N GLU A 44 -8.16 -2.76 4.05
CA GLU A 44 -8.86 -1.48 4.06
C GLU A 44 -10.32 -1.63 3.62
N MET A 45 -10.55 -2.38 2.55
CA MET A 45 -11.91 -2.61 2.03
C MET A 45 -12.79 -3.35 3.03
N ALA A 46 -12.19 -4.21 3.84
CA ALA A 46 -12.93 -4.97 4.86
C ALA A 46 -13.20 -4.15 6.13
N GLY A 47 -12.68 -2.93 6.22
CA GLY A 47 -12.82 -2.11 7.41
C GLY A 47 -11.86 -2.48 8.55
N THR A 48 -10.88 -3.34 8.26
CA THR A 48 -9.87 -3.77 9.23
C THR A 48 -8.50 -3.39 8.69
N PRO A 49 -8.08 -2.12 8.81
CA PRO A 49 -6.83 -1.65 8.21
C PRO A 49 -5.60 -2.37 8.79
N CYS A 50 -4.55 -2.42 8.00
CA CYS A 50 -3.29 -3.01 8.44
C CYS A 50 -2.72 -2.25 9.63
N PRO A 51 -2.12 -2.94 10.61
CA PRO A 51 -1.47 -2.26 11.74
C PRO A 51 -0.33 -1.37 11.29
N TYR A 52 -0.15 -0.26 11.99
CA TYR A 52 0.96 0.68 11.74
C TYR A 52 1.61 1.05 13.07
N GLN A 53 2.83 0.61 13.29
CA GLN A 53 3.64 0.91 14.49
C GLN A 53 2.86 0.72 15.80
N GLY A 54 2.18 -0.41 15.92
CA GLY A 54 1.40 -0.75 17.10
C GLY A 54 -0.01 -0.18 17.13
N GLN A 55 -0.37 0.66 16.17
CA GLN A 55 -1.72 1.21 16.06
C GLN A 55 -2.60 0.28 15.22
N ILE A 56 -3.84 0.10 15.65
CA ILE A 56 -4.83 -0.74 14.97
C ILE A 56 -6.16 0.03 14.84
N GLY A 57 -7.05 -0.47 13.98
CA GLY A 57 -8.38 0.12 13.81
C GLY A 57 -8.32 1.53 13.24
N LYS A 58 -9.12 2.43 13.78
CA LYS A 58 -9.21 3.82 13.33
C LYS A 58 -7.88 4.57 13.43
N ASP A 59 -7.11 4.28 14.48
CA ASP A 59 -5.81 4.91 14.67
C ASP A 59 -4.84 4.50 13.55
N ALA A 60 -4.88 3.24 13.13
CA ALA A 60 -4.10 2.77 12.00
C ALA A 60 -4.53 3.45 10.70
N THR A 61 -5.83 3.63 10.49
CA THR A 61 -6.35 4.34 9.31
C THR A 61 -5.80 5.76 9.25
N GLN A 62 -5.82 6.48 10.36
CA GLN A 62 -5.29 7.84 10.42
C GLN A 62 -3.79 7.87 10.22
N ALA A 63 -3.06 6.92 10.82
CA ALA A 63 -1.62 6.83 10.68
C ALA A 63 -1.21 6.57 9.22
N TRP A 64 -1.92 5.71 8.52
CA TRP A 64 -1.65 5.45 7.11
C TRP A 64 -1.98 6.66 6.22
N ALA A 65 -2.99 7.43 6.57
CA ALA A 65 -3.33 8.65 5.84
C ALA A 65 -2.22 9.72 5.97
N VAL A 66 -1.64 9.85 7.16
CA VAL A 66 -0.56 10.79 7.43
C VAL A 66 0.76 10.29 6.81
N ASN A 67 1.03 8.99 6.90
CA ASN A 67 2.29 8.38 6.45
C ASN A 67 2.08 7.60 5.14
N LYS A 68 1.40 8.20 4.19
CA LYS A 68 1.02 7.52 2.93
C LYS A 68 2.23 6.99 2.15
N MET A 69 3.41 7.57 2.32
CA MET A 69 4.62 7.11 1.63
C MET A 69 5.08 5.74 2.13
N ASP A 70 4.70 5.34 3.34
CA ASP A 70 5.03 4.04 3.91
C ASP A 70 4.09 2.92 3.43
N ARG A 71 3.00 3.28 2.78
CA ARG A 71 2.03 2.30 2.28
C ARG A 71 2.64 1.42 1.18
N PRO A 72 2.39 0.11 1.20
CA PRO A 72 2.91 -0.78 0.15
C PRO A 72 2.32 -0.49 -1.23
N ASP A 73 1.14 0.14 -1.29
CA ASP A 73 0.47 0.51 -2.54
C ASP A 73 0.74 1.95 -2.99
N TYR A 74 1.68 2.65 -2.34
CA TYR A 74 1.96 4.06 -2.64
C TYR A 74 2.28 4.30 -4.11
N LYS A 75 3.12 3.44 -4.70
CA LYS A 75 3.52 3.57 -6.10
C LYS A 75 2.32 3.43 -7.05
N GLU A 76 1.43 2.50 -6.75
CA GLU A 76 0.23 2.26 -7.55
C GLU A 76 -0.74 3.45 -7.44
N LEU A 77 -0.95 3.96 -6.23
CA LEU A 77 -1.80 5.13 -6.01
C LEU A 77 -1.27 6.35 -6.74
N LYS A 78 0.03 6.58 -6.67
CA LYS A 78 0.69 7.69 -7.36
C LYS A 78 0.53 7.56 -8.87
N ALA A 79 0.77 6.38 -9.42
CA ALA A 79 0.63 6.12 -10.86
C ALA A 79 -0.81 6.37 -11.34
N THR A 80 -1.80 5.91 -10.56
CA THR A 80 -3.20 6.11 -10.87
C THR A 80 -3.57 7.60 -10.82
N TYR A 81 -3.11 8.31 -9.80
CA TYR A 81 -3.36 9.74 -9.66
C TYR A 81 -2.77 10.51 -10.84
N VAL A 82 -1.51 10.24 -11.18
CA VAL A 82 -0.83 10.90 -12.30
C VAL A 82 -1.56 10.63 -13.61
N SER A 83 -1.98 9.38 -13.84
CA SER A 83 -2.71 9.00 -15.04
C SER A 83 -4.03 9.77 -15.17
N ARG A 84 -4.82 9.86 -14.10
CA ARG A 84 -6.07 10.61 -14.09
C ARG A 84 -5.84 12.11 -14.25
N CYS A 85 -4.84 12.63 -13.56
CA CYS A 85 -4.48 14.04 -13.61
C CYS A 85 -4.09 14.48 -15.03
N LYS A 86 -3.29 13.66 -15.71
CA LYS A 86 -2.88 13.93 -17.11
C LYS A 86 -4.06 13.89 -18.07
N ALA A 87 -5.05 13.04 -17.80
CA ALA A 87 -6.24 12.92 -18.63
C ALA A 87 -7.20 14.11 -18.43
N THR A 88 -7.15 14.75 -17.26
CA THR A 88 -8.04 15.89 -16.93
C THR A 88 -7.47 17.18 -17.53
N ARG A 89 -8.33 17.94 -18.20
CA ARG A 89 -7.95 19.25 -18.74
C ARG A 89 -8.16 20.34 -17.71
N THR A 90 -7.25 21.30 -17.68
CA THR A 90 -7.40 22.48 -16.82
C THR A 90 -8.50 23.41 -17.36
N SER A 91 -8.86 24.41 -16.58
CA SER A 91 -9.82 25.46 -16.99
C SER A 91 -9.39 26.18 -18.27
N LYS A 92 -8.09 26.18 -18.57
CA LYS A 92 -7.54 26.74 -19.81
C LYS A 92 -7.46 25.70 -20.95
N ASN A 93 -8.13 24.56 -20.79
CA ASN A 93 -8.16 23.46 -21.76
C ASN A 93 -6.78 22.86 -22.07
N LYS A 94 -5.84 22.94 -21.14
CA LYS A 94 -4.50 22.37 -21.24
C LYS A 94 -4.39 21.15 -20.35
N LYS A 95 -3.69 20.12 -20.82
CA LYS A 95 -3.37 18.93 -20.00
C LYS A 95 -2.16 19.22 -19.14
N LYS A 96 -2.22 18.78 -17.88
CA LYS A 96 -1.06 18.89 -16.98
C LYS A 96 0.01 17.87 -17.36
N SER A 97 1.28 18.22 -17.11
CA SER A 97 2.39 17.29 -17.31
C SER A 97 2.41 16.23 -16.20
N GLY A 98 3.01 15.07 -16.49
CA GLY A 98 3.18 14.03 -15.49
C GLY A 98 3.97 14.50 -14.28
N ARG A 99 4.96 15.37 -14.50
CA ARG A 99 5.77 15.94 -13.42
C ARG A 99 4.93 16.79 -12.48
N THR A 100 4.08 17.64 -13.02
CA THR A 100 3.17 18.48 -12.23
C THR A 100 2.20 17.64 -11.43
N CYS A 101 1.61 16.61 -12.05
CA CYS A 101 0.68 15.69 -11.39
C CYS A 101 1.36 14.91 -10.26
N ALA A 102 2.61 14.46 -10.46
CA ALA A 102 3.37 13.77 -9.43
C ALA A 102 3.64 14.68 -8.23
N LYS A 103 3.99 15.95 -8.47
CA LYS A 103 4.20 16.92 -7.38
C LYS A 103 2.91 17.19 -6.60
N GLU A 104 1.79 17.30 -7.28
CA GLU A 104 0.49 17.51 -6.61
C GLU A 104 0.15 16.32 -5.70
N PHE A 105 0.43 15.09 -6.14
CA PHE A 105 0.19 13.90 -5.32
C PHE A 105 1.06 13.90 -4.07
N THR A 106 2.34 14.20 -4.18
CA THR A 106 3.25 14.23 -3.02
C THR A 106 2.92 15.37 -2.05
N ALA A 107 2.30 16.44 -2.52
CA ALA A 107 1.90 17.57 -1.68
C ALA A 107 0.64 17.29 -0.85
N GLN A 108 -0.14 16.26 -1.23
CA GLN A 108 -1.31 15.86 -0.46
C GLN A 108 -0.88 15.11 0.79
#